data_d9b6845f1bf7c52a83935a4165b5d7cf
#
_entry.id   d9b6845f1bf7c52a83935a4165b5d7cf
#
_cell.length_a   1.000
_cell.length_b   1.000
_cell.length_c   1.000
_cell.angle_alpha   90.00
_cell.angle_beta   90.00
_cell.angle_gamma   90.00
#
_symmetry.space_group_name_H-M   'P 1'
#
loop_
_entity.id
_entity.type
_entity.pdbx_description
1 polymer ?
#
loop_
_entity_poly.entity_id
_entity_poly.type
_entity_poly.pdbx_seq_one_letter_code
_entity_poly.pdbx_strand_id
1 'polypeptide(L)'
;MKILKVKYLHDYKLEVLFTNGKITTTDFEMFLTNSKNKCINKFLDKEKFKTVTVDNGFLSWNDGEMEISARSVYNDFSIDTQFANY
;
A
#
# COMPACT_ATOMS: atom_id res chain seq x y z
N MET A 1 0.56 -12.00 10.05
CA MET A 1 1.64 -11.13 9.58
C MET A 1 1.15 -9.70 9.52
N LYS A 2 1.97 -8.79 10.02
CA LYS A 2 1.61 -7.37 10.08
C LYS A 2 2.76 -6.50 9.60
N ILE A 3 2.46 -5.26 9.28
CA ILE A 3 3.48 -4.27 8.93
C ILE A 3 3.95 -3.58 10.22
N LEU A 4 5.26 -3.46 10.38
CA LEU A 4 5.87 -2.76 11.52
C LEU A 4 6.19 -1.31 11.19
N LYS A 5 6.77 -1.07 10.01
CA LYS A 5 7.24 0.25 9.61
C LYS A 5 7.03 0.46 8.13
N VAL A 6 6.87 1.72 7.75
CA VAL A 6 6.79 2.13 6.35
C VAL A 6 7.67 3.36 6.15
N LYS A 7 8.33 3.43 5.00
CA LYS A 7 9.17 4.57 4.63
C LYS A 7 8.84 4.96 3.20
N TYR A 8 8.48 6.22 3.00
CA TYR A 8 8.30 6.77 1.66
C TYR A 8 9.67 6.94 0.99
N LEU A 9 9.81 6.43 -0.22
CA LEU A 9 11.07 6.53 -0.98
C LEU A 9 10.99 7.68 -1.98
N HIS A 10 10.21 7.51 -3.02
CA HIS A 10 9.98 8.52 -4.04
C HIS A 10 8.80 8.05 -4.91
N ASP A 11 8.22 8.95 -5.69
CA ASP A 11 7.07 8.66 -6.55
C ASP A 11 5.97 7.95 -5.76
N TYR A 12 5.65 6.71 -6.10
CA TYR A 12 4.62 5.92 -5.40
C TYR A 12 5.23 4.67 -4.79
N LYS A 13 6.52 4.72 -4.43
CA LYS A 13 7.24 3.59 -3.87
C LYS A 13 7.40 3.73 -2.37
N LEU A 14 7.07 2.67 -1.67
CA LEU A 14 7.22 2.57 -0.22
C LEU A 14 8.11 1.39 0.11
N GLU A 15 8.98 1.58 1.12
CA GLU A 15 9.70 0.49 1.74
C GLU A 15 8.93 0.05 2.97
N VAL A 16 8.62 -1.24 3.06
CA VAL A 16 7.75 -1.77 4.10
C VAL A 16 8.47 -2.90 4.84
N LEU A 17 8.50 -2.79 6.18
CA LEU A 17 9.06 -3.81 7.06
C LEU A 17 7.92 -4.58 7.71
N PHE A 18 7.97 -5.90 7.60
CA PHE A 18 6.95 -6.80 8.15
C PHE A 18 7.41 -7.44 9.46
N THR A 19 6.45 -7.97 10.21
CA THR A 19 6.72 -8.60 11.51
C THR A 19 7.62 -9.83 11.41
N ASN A 20 7.66 -10.50 10.26
CA ASN A 20 8.56 -11.63 10.03
C ASN A 20 9.98 -11.22 9.60
N GLY A 21 10.27 -9.92 9.59
CA GLY A 21 11.58 -9.40 9.22
C GLY A 21 11.76 -9.12 7.75
N LYS A 22 10.80 -9.48 6.90
CA LYS A 22 10.90 -9.21 5.47
C LYS A 22 10.76 -7.72 5.19
N ILE A 23 11.55 -7.23 4.25
CA ILE A 23 11.47 -5.85 3.77
C ILE A 23 11.14 -5.89 2.28
N THR A 24 10.14 -5.12 1.87
CA THR A 24 9.76 -5.01 0.46
C THR A 24 9.86 -3.56 0.01
N THR A 25 10.14 -3.38 -1.28
CA THR A 25 9.97 -2.09 -1.95
C THR A 25 8.82 -2.28 -2.92
N THR A 26 7.71 -1.61 -2.67
CA THR A 26 6.48 -1.80 -3.43
C THR A 26 6.10 -0.51 -4.13
N ASP A 27 5.78 -0.62 -5.42
CA ASP A 27 5.29 0.50 -6.23
C ASP A 27 3.76 0.45 -6.28
N PHE A 28 3.13 1.51 -5.82
CA PHE A 28 1.67 1.59 -5.73
C PHE A 28 1.04 2.32 -6.91
N GLU A 29 1.84 2.75 -7.89
CA GLU A 29 1.34 3.57 -8.99
C GLU A 29 0.21 2.88 -9.76
N MET A 30 0.41 1.62 -10.14
CA MET A 30 -0.60 0.87 -10.88
C MET A 30 -1.88 0.70 -10.08
N PHE A 31 -1.75 0.41 -8.79
CA PHE A 31 -2.90 0.27 -7.91
C PHE A 31 -3.70 1.56 -7.86
N LEU A 32 -3.02 2.70 -7.68
CA LEU A 32 -3.67 4.00 -7.57
C LEU A 32 -4.31 4.43 -8.89
N THR A 33 -3.60 4.17 -10.00
CA THR A 33 -4.05 4.58 -11.33
C THR A 33 -5.26 3.76 -11.79
N ASN A 34 -5.24 2.46 -11.52
CA ASN A 34 -6.26 1.55 -12.04
C ASN A 34 -7.52 1.48 -11.17
N SER A 35 -7.49 2.08 -9.99
CA SER A 35 -8.68 2.10 -9.15
C SER A 35 -9.77 2.96 -9.75
N LYS A 36 -11.02 2.49 -9.65
CA LYS A 36 -12.18 3.27 -10.07
C LYS A 36 -12.74 4.13 -8.94
N ASN A 37 -12.18 4.00 -7.75
CA ASN A 37 -12.61 4.74 -6.58
C ASN A 37 -11.84 6.05 -6.47
N LYS A 38 -12.57 7.18 -6.52
CA LYS A 38 -11.95 8.50 -6.44
C LYS A 38 -11.23 8.75 -5.12
N CYS A 39 -11.68 8.11 -4.05
CA CYS A 39 -10.99 8.20 -2.75
C CYS A 39 -9.59 7.58 -2.80
N ILE A 40 -9.37 6.67 -3.73
CA ILE A 40 -8.06 6.05 -3.94
C ILE A 40 -7.24 6.85 -4.95
N ASN A 41 -7.87 7.26 -6.07
CA ASN A 41 -7.17 8.02 -7.11
C ASN A 41 -6.57 9.32 -6.60
N LYS A 42 -7.16 9.95 -5.59
CA LYS A 42 -6.63 11.21 -5.07
C LYS A 42 -5.22 11.09 -4.49
N PHE A 43 -4.82 9.89 -4.12
CA PHE A 43 -3.47 9.63 -3.60
C PHE A 43 -2.42 9.55 -4.70
N LEU A 44 -2.81 9.75 -5.97
CA LEU A 44 -1.86 10.04 -7.04
C LEU A 44 -1.20 11.42 -6.83
N ASP A 45 -1.78 12.27 -6.01
CA ASP A 45 -1.11 13.45 -5.50
C ASP A 45 -0.04 12.99 -4.52
N LYS A 46 1.23 13.21 -4.88
CA LYS A 46 2.35 12.69 -4.09
C LYS A 46 2.41 13.27 -2.67
N GLU A 47 1.97 14.52 -2.51
CA GLU A 47 1.92 15.13 -1.18
C GLU A 47 0.94 14.42 -0.28
N LYS A 48 -0.12 13.87 -0.84
CA LYS A 48 -1.08 13.07 -0.08
C LYS A 48 -0.57 11.64 0.11
N PHE A 49 0.03 11.06 -0.93
CA PHE A 49 0.53 9.69 -0.87
C PHE A 49 1.59 9.52 0.22
N LYS A 50 2.51 10.46 0.34
CA LYS A 50 3.63 10.32 1.28
C LYS A 50 3.20 10.46 2.75
N THR A 51 1.95 10.79 3.03
CA THR A 51 1.44 10.88 4.41
C THR A 51 1.09 9.51 5.00
N VAL A 52 1.43 8.44 4.32
CA VAL A 52 1.15 7.07 4.77
C VAL A 52 1.65 6.82 6.19
N THR A 53 0.86 6.05 6.96
CA THR A 53 1.22 5.60 8.30
C THR A 53 0.94 4.11 8.43
N VAL A 54 1.48 3.50 9.50
CA VAL A 54 1.12 2.14 9.87
C VAL A 54 0.07 2.23 10.98
N ASP A 55 -1.06 1.60 10.76
CA ASP A 55 -2.14 1.55 11.74
C ASP A 55 -2.53 0.10 11.92
N ASN A 56 -2.37 -0.39 13.15
CA ASN A 56 -2.78 -1.74 13.54
C ASN A 56 -2.25 -2.83 12.59
N GLY A 57 -1.05 -2.62 12.06
CA GLY A 57 -0.36 -3.60 11.22
C GLY A 57 -0.66 -3.52 9.72
N PHE A 58 -1.38 -2.50 9.27
CA PHE A 58 -1.63 -2.27 7.85
C PHE A 58 -1.29 -0.82 7.49
N LEU A 59 -1.24 -0.53 6.19
CA LEU A 59 -0.98 0.83 5.71
C LEU A 59 -2.27 1.63 5.71
N SER A 60 -2.18 2.88 6.17
CA SER A 60 -3.32 3.77 6.28
C SER A 60 -2.98 5.17 5.81
N TRP A 61 -3.92 5.82 5.16
CA TRP A 61 -3.82 7.21 4.73
C TRP A 61 -5.05 7.96 5.22
N ASN A 62 -4.80 9.17 5.73
CA ASN A 62 -5.86 10.11 6.11
C ASN A 62 -6.89 9.48 7.06
N ASP A 63 -6.40 8.93 8.18
CA ASP A 63 -7.24 8.31 9.22
C ASP A 63 -8.18 7.22 8.69
N GLY A 64 -7.67 6.41 7.76
CA GLY A 64 -8.40 5.26 7.26
C GLY A 64 -9.21 5.50 6.00
N GLU A 65 -9.06 6.66 5.38
CA GLU A 65 -9.73 6.92 4.11
C GLU A 65 -9.27 5.92 3.04
N MET A 66 -7.98 5.56 3.07
CA MET A 66 -7.48 4.46 2.26
C MET A 66 -6.66 3.55 3.15
N GLU A 67 -6.91 2.25 3.07
CA GLU A 67 -6.20 1.24 3.84
C GLU A 67 -5.78 0.11 2.93
N ILE A 68 -4.55 -0.37 3.11
CA ILE A 68 -4.03 -1.48 2.33
C ILE A 68 -3.46 -2.50 3.29
N SER A 69 -3.93 -3.75 3.16
CA SER A 69 -3.56 -4.82 4.08
C SER A 69 -2.09 -5.23 3.91
N ALA A 70 -1.51 -5.74 5.00
CA ALA A 70 -0.17 -6.30 4.97
C ALA A 70 -0.07 -7.40 3.92
N ARG A 71 -1.10 -8.23 3.81
CA ARG A 71 -1.12 -9.34 2.86
C ARG A 71 -1.01 -8.87 1.41
N SER A 72 -1.76 -7.84 1.05
CA SER A 72 -1.72 -7.30 -0.31
C SER A 72 -0.33 -6.77 -0.65
N VAL A 73 0.30 -6.05 0.27
CA VAL A 73 1.64 -5.51 0.06
C VAL A 73 2.67 -6.63 0.01
N TYR A 74 2.57 -7.60 0.91
CA TYR A 74 3.53 -8.71 0.99
C TYR A 74 3.58 -9.50 -0.32
N ASN A 75 2.44 -9.69 -0.95
CA ASN A 75 2.32 -10.44 -2.19
C ASN A 75 2.36 -9.56 -3.44
N ASP A 76 2.67 -8.28 -3.25
CA ASP A 76 2.75 -7.29 -4.33
C ASP A 76 1.49 -7.31 -5.18
N PHE A 77 0.32 -7.42 -4.51
CA PHE A 77 -1.02 -7.48 -5.12
C PHE A 77 -1.24 -8.69 -6.04
N SER A 78 -0.30 -9.63 -6.12
CA SER A 78 -0.42 -10.76 -7.06
C SER A 78 -1.54 -11.73 -6.67
N ILE A 79 -1.85 -11.82 -5.37
CA ILE A 79 -2.89 -12.73 -4.91
C ILE A 79 -4.26 -12.32 -5.43
N ASP A 80 -4.51 -11.02 -5.51
CA ASP A 80 -5.78 -10.49 -6.04
C ASP A 80 -5.91 -10.81 -7.52
N THR A 81 -4.80 -10.73 -8.24
CA THR A 81 -4.76 -11.08 -9.66
C THR A 81 -5.12 -12.55 -9.87
N GLN A 82 -4.60 -13.43 -9.01
CA GLN A 82 -4.87 -14.87 -9.12
C GLN A 82 -6.35 -15.17 -8.92
N PHE A 83 -6.98 -14.56 -7.94
CA PHE A 83 -8.39 -14.79 -7.68
C PHE A 83 -9.28 -14.22 -8.76
N ALA A 84 -8.87 -13.17 -9.41
CA ALA A 84 -9.63 -12.58 -10.51
C ALA A 84 -9.77 -13.51 -11.70
N ASN A 85 -8.96 -14.55 -11.77
CA ASN A 85 -8.97 -15.50 -12.88
C ASN A 85 -9.91 -16.68 -12.66
N TYR A 86 -10.57 -16.73 -11.54
CA TYR A 86 -11.56 -17.77 -11.26
C TYR A 86 -12.95 -17.27 -11.56
#